data_ec8d83facadf2dbb6ecccab72390c249
#
_entry.id   ec8d83facadf2dbb6ecccab72390c249
#
_cell.length_a   1.000
_cell.length_b   1.000
_cell.length_c   1.000
_cell.angle_alpha   90.00
_cell.angle_beta   90.00
_cell.angle_gamma   90.00
#
_symmetry.space_group_name_H-M   'P 1'
#
loop_
_entity.id
_entity.type
_entity.pdbx_description
1 polymer ?
#
loop_
_entity_poly.entity_id
_entity_poly.type
_entity_poly.pdbx_seq_one_letter_code
_entity_poly.pdbx_strand_id
1 'polypeptide(L)'
;MINRSTPVAIATAVLLAGCSLIPTYERPAAPVAAQYTRANATAAAEGGTAAAQLPWQDFFQDARLQQLVRTALDNNRDLRVAALNIERAQAQYRITRADQFPTVGAGVNASRAPNTTGSGTKYVNSYQVGLAVTSWELDFFGRIGSLKEAALAQYLATEEARRAAQTSLVAAVASGWYTLLADEQLLKISRDTLQTREESIKLTKLRFDTGVASELDYRQAVSLTEAARATLAQQQRQRALDENALVLLLGQSLPADVLASLGSSQGLRDTADLPAVPAGLPSDLLTQRPDIRQAEQQLISTNANIGAARAAFFPRITLTGQFGTASNELSGLFKSGSWGFTLAPSALLPIFDAGRNSANLAAAKVEREVAIAQYEKSIQSAFREVSDALDSQGTLRDQIMAQRAQLEAEQARLKLSDLRYSNGVASYLDLLDAQRTLFALEQSTVSVRLAQLLNQIELYKALGGGWTDRTATAAAATPAPTPAQ
;
A
#
# COMPACT_ATOMS: atom_id res chain seq x y z
N MET A 1 -39.62 -51.73 11.53
CA MET A 1 -40.16 -50.81 10.48
C MET A 1 -39.14 -49.74 10.20
N ILE A 2 -38.32 -49.95 9.20
CA ILE A 2 -37.31 -48.98 8.78
C ILE A 2 -38.04 -47.89 8.00
N ASN A 3 -38.02 -46.68 8.51
CA ASN A 3 -38.77 -45.53 8.00
C ASN A 3 -38.26 -45.19 6.58
N ARG A 4 -39.08 -45.38 5.53
CA ARG A 4 -38.73 -45.15 4.12
C ARG A 4 -38.44 -43.69 3.77
N SER A 5 -38.61 -42.74 4.71
CA SER A 5 -38.32 -41.31 4.55
C SER A 5 -36.84 -40.93 4.77
N THR A 6 -36.08 -41.79 5.50
CA THR A 6 -34.65 -41.50 5.80
C THR A 6 -33.73 -41.54 4.57
N PRO A 7 -33.84 -42.50 3.61
CA PRO A 7 -32.97 -42.49 2.43
C PRO A 7 -33.27 -41.31 1.47
N VAL A 8 -34.52 -40.83 1.41
CA VAL A 8 -34.89 -39.68 0.60
C VAL A 8 -34.33 -38.39 1.17
N ALA A 9 -34.35 -38.23 2.49
CA ALA A 9 -33.76 -37.06 3.16
C ALA A 9 -32.22 -37.00 3.00
N ILE A 10 -31.54 -38.16 3.06
CA ILE A 10 -30.09 -38.26 2.85
C ILE A 10 -29.74 -38.01 1.39
N ALA A 11 -30.51 -38.55 0.42
CA ALA A 11 -30.30 -38.29 -1.00
C ALA A 11 -30.56 -36.83 -1.35
N THR A 12 -31.55 -36.17 -0.73
CA THR A 12 -31.80 -34.71 -0.91
C THR A 12 -30.70 -33.84 -0.30
N ALA A 13 -30.14 -34.25 0.85
CA ALA A 13 -29.03 -33.56 1.50
C ALA A 13 -27.70 -33.66 0.69
N VAL A 14 -27.45 -34.81 0.06
CA VAL A 14 -26.27 -35.04 -0.81
C VAL A 14 -26.40 -34.27 -2.13
N LEU A 15 -27.62 -34.06 -2.65
CA LEU A 15 -27.88 -33.26 -3.84
C LEU A 15 -27.78 -31.74 -3.59
N LEU A 16 -27.89 -31.31 -2.32
CA LEU A 16 -27.73 -29.90 -1.91
C LEU A 16 -26.27 -29.52 -1.57
N ALA A 17 -25.37 -30.49 -1.46
CA ALA A 17 -23.94 -30.25 -1.37
C ALA A 17 -23.42 -29.97 -2.77
N GLY A 18 -23.61 -28.75 -3.29
CA GLY A 18 -23.13 -28.31 -4.59
C GLY A 18 -21.66 -28.65 -4.78
N CYS A 19 -21.31 -29.34 -5.85
CA CYS A 19 -19.93 -29.73 -6.17
C CYS A 19 -19.13 -28.47 -6.49
N SER A 20 -18.20 -28.06 -5.62
CA SER A 20 -17.22 -27.03 -5.98
C SER A 20 -16.23 -27.61 -7.00
N LEU A 21 -16.09 -26.92 -8.15
CA LEU A 21 -15.11 -27.24 -9.19
C LEU A 21 -13.84 -26.37 -9.08
N ILE A 22 -13.73 -25.59 -8.02
CA ILE A 22 -12.53 -24.81 -7.69
C ILE A 22 -11.37 -25.78 -7.45
N PRO A 23 -10.20 -25.61 -8.08
CA PRO A 23 -9.01 -26.37 -7.73
C PRO A 23 -8.62 -26.13 -6.26
N THR A 24 -8.14 -27.16 -5.58
CA THR A 24 -7.56 -27.01 -4.24
C THR A 24 -6.46 -25.94 -4.31
N TYR A 25 -6.56 -24.96 -3.45
CA TYR A 25 -5.52 -23.95 -3.34
C TYR A 25 -4.32 -24.52 -2.58
N GLU A 26 -3.17 -24.43 -3.20
CA GLU A 26 -1.89 -24.73 -2.57
C GLU A 26 -1.03 -23.48 -2.65
N ARG A 27 -0.50 -23.02 -1.51
CA ARG A 27 0.38 -21.84 -1.48
C ARG A 27 1.67 -22.18 -2.21
N PRO A 28 2.07 -21.42 -3.25
CA PRO A 28 3.36 -21.62 -3.92
C PRO A 28 4.53 -21.50 -2.95
N ALA A 29 5.58 -22.28 -3.17
CA ALA A 29 6.81 -22.18 -2.40
C ALA A 29 7.46 -20.82 -2.61
N ALA A 30 8.00 -20.23 -1.54
CA ALA A 30 8.70 -18.95 -1.63
C ALA A 30 10.01 -19.10 -2.44
N PRO A 31 10.22 -18.34 -3.53
CA PRO A 31 11.39 -18.44 -4.40
C PRO A 31 12.59 -17.66 -3.85
N VAL A 32 12.82 -17.69 -2.53
CA VAL A 32 13.86 -16.94 -1.82
C VAL A 32 14.60 -17.84 -0.85
N ALA A 33 15.82 -17.44 -0.44
CA ALA A 33 16.61 -18.16 0.54
C ALA A 33 15.91 -18.22 1.90
N ALA A 34 16.16 -19.29 2.66
CA ALA A 34 15.58 -19.50 3.99
C ALA A 34 16.13 -18.52 5.06
N GLN A 35 17.24 -17.85 4.78
CA GLN A 35 17.91 -16.89 5.66
C GLN A 35 18.48 -15.74 4.86
N TYR A 36 18.59 -14.56 5.49
CA TYR A 36 19.30 -13.41 4.93
C TYR A 36 20.81 -13.68 4.95
N THR A 37 21.48 -13.40 3.84
CA THR A 37 22.82 -13.98 3.52
C THR A 37 24.00 -13.33 4.28
N ARG A 38 23.81 -12.26 5.10
CA ARG A 38 24.90 -11.54 5.74
C ARG A 38 24.85 -11.55 7.27
N ALA A 39 26.07 -11.64 7.85
CA ALA A 39 26.34 -11.78 9.29
C ALA A 39 25.76 -10.69 10.21
N ASN A 40 25.28 -9.58 9.65
CA ASN A 40 24.63 -8.50 10.41
C ASN A 40 23.17 -8.82 10.78
N ALA A 41 22.54 -9.81 10.14
CA ALA A 41 21.21 -10.29 10.51
C ALA A 41 21.18 -10.95 11.90
N THR A 42 22.31 -11.48 12.36
CA THR A 42 22.47 -12.11 13.69
C THR A 42 22.64 -11.10 14.83
N ALA A 43 23.01 -9.85 14.55
CA ALA A 43 23.18 -8.81 15.56
C ALA A 43 21.90 -8.03 15.86
N ALA A 44 20.83 -8.24 15.11
CA ALA A 44 19.52 -7.65 15.38
C ALA A 44 18.80 -8.44 16.47
N ALA A 45 19.12 -8.09 17.72
CA ALA A 45 18.38 -8.36 18.95
C ALA A 45 17.61 -9.70 19.00
N GLU A 46 18.25 -10.74 19.50
CA GLU A 46 17.55 -11.84 20.17
C GLU A 46 16.64 -11.21 21.24
N GLY A 47 15.32 -11.21 21.03
CA GLY A 47 14.33 -10.77 22.02
C GLY A 47 13.59 -9.46 21.73
N GLY A 48 13.75 -8.81 20.56
CA GLY A 48 12.98 -7.62 20.17
C GLY A 48 11.58 -7.95 19.63
N THR A 49 10.63 -7.01 19.77
CA THR A 49 9.30 -7.12 19.15
C THR A 49 9.43 -7.06 17.62
N ALA A 50 8.79 -8.00 16.91
CA ALA A 50 8.79 -7.99 15.45
C ALA A 50 8.20 -6.67 14.90
N ALA A 51 8.79 -6.12 13.82
CA ALA A 51 8.39 -4.83 13.26
C ALA A 51 6.88 -4.74 12.95
N ALA A 52 6.28 -5.82 12.44
CA ALA A 52 4.86 -5.88 12.15
C ALA A 52 3.95 -5.79 13.39
N GLN A 53 4.47 -6.14 14.57
CA GLN A 53 3.75 -6.06 15.85
C GLN A 53 4.07 -4.77 16.62
N LEU A 54 5.13 -4.04 16.21
CA LEU A 54 5.53 -2.79 16.84
C LEU A 54 4.67 -1.65 16.30
N PRO A 55 3.81 -1.02 17.13
CA PRO A 55 3.04 0.14 16.71
C PRO A 55 3.96 1.25 16.21
N TRP A 56 3.54 1.95 15.16
CA TRP A 56 4.34 3.05 14.60
C TRP A 56 4.60 4.18 15.62
N GLN A 57 3.71 4.37 16.62
CA GLN A 57 3.90 5.32 17.72
C GLN A 57 5.05 4.92 18.66
N ASP A 58 5.36 3.63 18.77
CA ASP A 58 6.45 3.13 19.61
C ASP A 58 7.78 3.16 18.85
N PHE A 59 7.72 3.00 17.53
CA PHE A 59 8.87 3.12 16.65
C PHE A 59 9.30 4.58 16.46
N PHE A 60 8.36 5.49 16.18
CA PHE A 60 8.61 6.92 16.03
C PHE A 60 8.32 7.67 17.33
N GLN A 61 9.37 7.97 18.10
CA GLN A 61 9.25 8.59 19.43
C GLN A 61 9.13 10.12 19.40
N ASP A 62 9.41 10.78 18.25
CA ASP A 62 9.21 12.23 18.09
C ASP A 62 7.71 12.57 18.07
N ALA A 63 7.25 13.34 19.06
CA ALA A 63 5.84 13.74 19.19
C ALA A 63 5.35 14.56 17.98
N ARG A 64 6.22 15.37 17.35
CA ARG A 64 5.91 16.15 16.15
C ARG A 64 5.68 15.22 14.96
N LEU A 65 6.56 14.23 14.78
CA LEU A 65 6.39 13.23 13.75
C LEU A 65 5.10 12.42 13.98
N GLN A 66 4.81 12.03 15.22
CA GLN A 66 3.56 11.33 15.54
C GLN A 66 2.32 12.17 15.19
N GLN A 67 2.36 13.49 15.44
CA GLN A 67 1.30 14.41 15.03
C GLN A 67 1.14 14.46 13.52
N LEU A 68 2.23 14.56 12.76
CA LEU A 68 2.22 14.57 11.30
C LEU A 68 1.67 13.26 10.73
N VAL A 69 2.09 12.11 11.27
CA VAL A 69 1.57 10.80 10.84
C VAL A 69 0.06 10.69 11.08
N ARG A 70 -0.44 11.09 12.26
CA ARG A 70 -1.89 11.13 12.53
C ARG A 70 -2.62 12.03 11.54
N THR A 71 -2.09 13.24 11.32
CA THR A 71 -2.65 14.17 10.34
C THR A 71 -2.73 13.57 8.93
N ALA A 72 -1.68 12.87 8.51
CA ALA A 72 -1.67 12.18 7.21
C ALA A 72 -2.69 11.03 7.16
N LEU A 73 -2.76 10.20 8.19
CA LEU A 73 -3.72 9.10 8.26
C LEU A 73 -5.17 9.58 8.17
N ASP A 74 -5.48 10.76 8.74
CA ASP A 74 -6.81 11.34 8.73
C ASP A 74 -7.15 12.05 7.40
N ASN A 75 -6.16 12.66 6.74
CA ASN A 75 -6.42 13.60 5.64
C ASN A 75 -5.84 13.18 4.28
N ASN A 76 -4.95 12.18 4.21
CA ASN A 76 -4.34 11.78 2.96
C ASN A 76 -5.38 11.25 1.96
N ARG A 77 -5.33 11.78 0.71
CA ARG A 77 -6.33 11.46 -0.31
C ARG A 77 -6.14 10.06 -0.90
N ASP A 78 -4.92 9.58 -1.01
CA ASP A 78 -4.63 8.24 -1.54
C ASP A 78 -5.11 7.15 -0.55
N LEU A 79 -4.90 7.36 0.76
CA LEU A 79 -5.42 6.46 1.79
C LEU A 79 -6.96 6.46 1.81
N ARG A 80 -7.59 7.62 1.60
CA ARG A 80 -9.05 7.72 1.45
C ARG A 80 -9.55 6.97 0.22
N VAL A 81 -8.85 7.08 -0.92
CA VAL A 81 -9.17 6.30 -2.14
C VAL A 81 -9.05 4.81 -1.86
N ALA A 82 -7.99 4.37 -1.15
CA ALA A 82 -7.84 2.98 -0.76
C ALA A 82 -9.00 2.48 0.13
N ALA A 83 -9.46 3.29 1.09
CA ALA A 83 -10.63 2.97 1.92
C ALA A 83 -11.92 2.86 1.10
N LEU A 84 -12.17 3.80 0.19
CA LEU A 84 -13.34 3.76 -0.71
C LEU A 84 -13.31 2.57 -1.67
N ASN A 85 -12.13 2.12 -2.08
CA ASN A 85 -11.98 0.90 -2.89
C ASN A 85 -12.41 -0.36 -2.11
N ILE A 86 -12.25 -0.40 -0.79
CA ILE A 86 -12.79 -1.50 0.04
C ILE A 86 -14.31 -1.50 -0.03
N GLU A 87 -14.96 -0.34 0.17
CA GLU A 87 -16.43 -0.23 0.10
C GLU A 87 -16.95 -0.64 -1.28
N ARG A 88 -16.28 -0.22 -2.35
CA ARG A 88 -16.61 -0.62 -3.72
C ARG A 88 -16.47 -2.14 -3.91
N ALA A 89 -15.37 -2.74 -3.46
CA ALA A 89 -15.15 -4.18 -3.58
C ALA A 89 -16.16 -4.98 -2.74
N GLN A 90 -16.49 -4.49 -1.55
CA GLN A 90 -17.54 -5.08 -0.70
C GLN A 90 -18.92 -5.02 -1.38
N ALA A 91 -19.27 -3.90 -2.01
CA ALA A 91 -20.50 -3.78 -2.77
C ALA A 91 -20.52 -4.77 -3.95
N GLN A 92 -19.41 -4.89 -4.68
CA GLN A 92 -19.27 -5.87 -5.78
C GLN A 92 -19.41 -7.31 -5.29
N TYR A 93 -18.80 -7.66 -4.17
CA TYR A 93 -18.97 -8.96 -3.52
C TYR A 93 -20.45 -9.22 -3.17
N ARG A 94 -21.16 -8.23 -2.61
CA ARG A 94 -22.59 -8.34 -2.29
C ARG A 94 -23.45 -8.54 -3.54
N ILE A 95 -23.12 -7.87 -4.66
CA ILE A 95 -23.78 -8.06 -5.95
C ILE A 95 -23.62 -9.50 -6.42
N THR A 96 -22.38 -10.01 -6.48
CA THR A 96 -22.11 -11.39 -6.91
C THR A 96 -22.71 -12.41 -5.95
N ARG A 97 -22.74 -12.13 -4.63
CA ARG A 97 -23.41 -12.98 -3.65
C ARG A 97 -24.94 -13.00 -3.86
N ALA A 98 -25.53 -11.89 -4.29
CA ALA A 98 -26.97 -11.79 -4.54
C ALA A 98 -27.43 -12.69 -5.71
N ASP A 99 -26.53 -13.05 -6.66
CA ASP A 99 -26.83 -13.98 -7.75
C ASP A 99 -27.18 -15.40 -7.25
N GLN A 100 -26.86 -15.73 -5.98
CA GLN A 100 -27.26 -16.98 -5.36
C GLN A 100 -28.78 -17.01 -5.02
N PHE A 101 -29.45 -15.88 -5.06
CA PHE A 101 -30.87 -15.72 -4.71
C PHE A 101 -31.69 -15.29 -5.92
N PRO A 102 -32.98 -15.70 -6.02
CA PRO A 102 -33.82 -15.23 -7.11
C PRO A 102 -34.12 -13.74 -7.01
N THR A 103 -34.06 -13.04 -8.13
CA THR A 103 -34.58 -11.68 -8.24
C THR A 103 -36.08 -11.72 -8.51
N VAL A 104 -36.88 -11.15 -7.62
CA VAL A 104 -38.34 -11.05 -7.77
C VAL A 104 -38.67 -9.67 -8.28
N GLY A 105 -39.29 -9.60 -9.45
CA GLY A 105 -39.78 -8.36 -10.07
C GLY A 105 -41.29 -8.36 -10.21
N ALA A 106 -41.91 -7.18 -10.19
CA ALA A 106 -43.31 -7.00 -10.62
C ALA A 106 -43.32 -6.56 -12.09
N GLY A 107 -44.15 -7.17 -12.89
CA GLY A 107 -44.21 -6.86 -14.30
C GLY A 107 -45.61 -6.87 -14.88
N VAL A 108 -45.80 -6.07 -15.94
CA VAL A 108 -46.98 -6.05 -16.78
C VAL A 108 -46.51 -6.41 -18.22
N ASN A 109 -47.10 -7.40 -18.79
CA ASN A 109 -46.80 -7.79 -20.17
C ASN A 109 -48.11 -7.81 -21.00
N ALA A 110 -48.09 -7.18 -22.16
CA ALA A 110 -49.16 -7.24 -23.13
C ALA A 110 -48.55 -7.66 -24.47
N SER A 111 -49.06 -8.72 -25.05
CA SER A 111 -48.61 -9.20 -26.34
C SER A 111 -49.80 -9.50 -27.29
N ARG A 112 -49.59 -9.30 -28.56
CA ARG A 112 -50.50 -9.69 -29.62
C ARG A 112 -49.74 -10.48 -30.69
N ALA A 113 -50.07 -11.75 -30.81
CA ALA A 113 -49.38 -12.65 -31.74
C ALA A 113 -50.36 -13.23 -32.74
N PRO A 114 -49.95 -13.47 -33.99
CA PRO A 114 -50.76 -14.20 -34.97
C PRO A 114 -50.85 -15.67 -34.52
N ASN A 115 -52.07 -16.20 -34.55
CA ASN A 115 -52.35 -17.63 -34.41
C ASN A 115 -52.71 -18.21 -35.79
N THR A 116 -51.88 -19.09 -36.32
CA THR A 116 -51.98 -19.67 -37.64
C THR A 116 -52.67 -21.05 -37.66
N THR A 117 -53.28 -21.46 -36.53
CA THR A 117 -54.05 -22.73 -36.47
C THR A 117 -55.40 -22.56 -37.14
N GLY A 118 -55.52 -23.06 -38.40
CA GLY A 118 -56.72 -23.03 -39.22
C GLY A 118 -56.64 -22.16 -40.50
N SER A 119 -57.67 -22.11 -41.28
CA SER A 119 -57.74 -21.29 -42.52
C SER A 119 -57.88 -19.79 -42.17
N GLY A 120 -56.74 -19.09 -42.00
CA GLY A 120 -56.69 -17.65 -41.81
C GLY A 120 -55.91 -17.22 -40.59
N THR A 121 -55.32 -16.03 -40.66
CA THR A 121 -54.55 -15.43 -39.51
C THR A 121 -55.49 -14.83 -38.51
N LYS A 122 -55.63 -15.46 -37.34
CA LYS A 122 -56.32 -14.87 -36.16
C LYS A 122 -55.28 -14.30 -35.19
N TYR A 123 -55.53 -13.14 -34.58
CA TYR A 123 -54.65 -12.57 -33.57
C TYR A 123 -55.16 -12.97 -32.19
N VAL A 124 -54.25 -13.41 -31.33
CA VAL A 124 -54.51 -13.65 -29.89
C VAL A 124 -53.79 -12.60 -29.11
N ASN A 125 -54.53 -11.92 -28.22
CA ASN A 125 -53.94 -11.04 -27.24
C ASN A 125 -53.63 -11.84 -25.98
N SER A 126 -52.58 -11.42 -25.25
CA SER A 126 -52.27 -11.92 -23.92
C SER A 126 -51.90 -10.74 -23.04
N TYR A 127 -52.54 -10.60 -21.90
CA TYR A 127 -52.27 -9.61 -20.88
C TYR A 127 -51.89 -10.34 -19.61
N GLN A 128 -50.82 -9.93 -18.98
CA GLN A 128 -50.29 -10.57 -17.77
C GLN A 128 -49.86 -9.48 -16.76
N VAL A 129 -50.20 -9.64 -15.51
CA VAL A 129 -49.71 -8.80 -14.41
C VAL A 129 -49.39 -9.69 -13.24
N GLY A 130 -48.18 -9.50 -12.64
CA GLY A 130 -47.80 -10.31 -11.50
C GLY A 130 -46.34 -10.16 -11.10
N LEU A 131 -45.94 -11.02 -10.18
CA LEU A 131 -44.55 -11.16 -9.75
C LEU A 131 -43.88 -12.20 -10.60
N ALA A 132 -42.64 -11.95 -10.98
CA ALA A 132 -41.83 -12.86 -11.79
C ALA A 132 -40.43 -13.03 -11.23
N VAL A 133 -39.93 -14.26 -11.27
CA VAL A 133 -38.52 -14.62 -11.17
C VAL A 133 -38.05 -15.00 -12.56
N THR A 134 -37.08 -14.25 -13.09
CA THR A 134 -36.62 -14.45 -14.45
C THR A 134 -35.26 -15.14 -14.45
N SER A 135 -35.24 -16.40 -14.96
CA SER A 135 -34.00 -17.15 -15.26
C SER A 135 -32.99 -17.21 -14.07
N TRP A 136 -33.49 -17.44 -12.86
CA TRP A 136 -32.62 -17.66 -11.70
C TRP A 136 -31.85 -18.98 -11.89
N GLU A 137 -30.51 -18.91 -11.81
CA GLU A 137 -29.63 -20.07 -11.94
C GLU A 137 -29.52 -20.84 -10.63
N LEU A 138 -29.83 -22.13 -10.71
CA LEU A 138 -29.63 -23.09 -9.63
C LEU A 138 -28.19 -23.63 -9.70
N ASP A 139 -27.34 -23.25 -8.73
CA ASP A 139 -25.89 -23.45 -8.80
C ASP A 139 -25.46 -24.88 -8.39
N PHE A 140 -25.92 -25.89 -9.12
CA PHE A 140 -25.54 -27.29 -8.86
C PHE A 140 -24.06 -27.58 -9.12
N PHE A 141 -23.42 -26.83 -10.01
CA PHE A 141 -22.02 -27.06 -10.41
C PHE A 141 -21.06 -26.00 -9.87
N GLY A 142 -21.50 -25.17 -8.94
CA GLY A 142 -20.67 -24.22 -8.22
C GLY A 142 -20.13 -23.06 -9.06
N ARG A 143 -20.80 -22.68 -10.17
CA ARG A 143 -20.39 -21.55 -11.00
C ARG A 143 -20.55 -20.23 -10.26
N ILE A 144 -21.72 -19.96 -9.69
CA ILE A 144 -21.99 -18.74 -8.92
C ILE A 144 -21.21 -18.77 -7.62
N GLY A 145 -21.11 -19.93 -6.97
CA GLY A 145 -20.28 -20.15 -5.80
C GLY A 145 -18.82 -19.79 -6.06
N SER A 146 -18.25 -20.23 -7.19
CA SER A 146 -16.88 -19.90 -7.59
C SER A 146 -16.67 -18.41 -7.84
N LEU A 147 -17.60 -17.74 -8.50
CA LEU A 147 -17.55 -16.28 -8.73
C LEU A 147 -17.67 -15.51 -7.42
N LYS A 148 -18.49 -15.95 -6.49
CA LYS A 148 -18.60 -15.36 -5.14
C LYS A 148 -17.31 -15.51 -4.36
N GLU A 149 -16.67 -16.68 -4.38
CA GLU A 149 -15.35 -16.88 -3.73
C GLU A 149 -14.27 -16.01 -4.38
N ALA A 150 -14.27 -15.88 -5.71
CA ALA A 150 -13.37 -14.97 -6.42
C ALA A 150 -13.59 -13.51 -6.00
N ALA A 151 -14.84 -13.06 -5.91
CA ALA A 151 -15.19 -11.71 -5.47
C ALA A 151 -14.87 -11.47 -3.99
N LEU A 152 -15.00 -12.48 -3.13
CA LEU A 152 -14.60 -12.40 -1.73
C LEU A 152 -13.08 -12.23 -1.60
N ALA A 153 -12.29 -13.03 -2.31
CA ALA A 153 -10.85 -12.92 -2.31
C ALA A 153 -10.40 -11.56 -2.85
N GLN A 154 -11.05 -11.03 -3.89
CA GLN A 154 -10.79 -9.69 -4.40
C GLN A 154 -11.12 -8.60 -3.37
N TYR A 155 -12.20 -8.73 -2.61
CA TYR A 155 -12.52 -7.83 -1.50
C TYR A 155 -11.43 -7.86 -0.41
N LEU A 156 -10.99 -9.05 0.00
CA LEU A 156 -9.91 -9.22 0.98
C LEU A 156 -8.57 -8.65 0.47
N ALA A 157 -8.29 -8.78 -0.83
CA ALA A 157 -7.12 -8.16 -1.46
C ALA A 157 -7.14 -6.63 -1.31
N THR A 158 -8.30 -5.97 -1.40
CA THR A 158 -8.39 -4.51 -1.21
C THR A 158 -8.19 -4.08 0.24
N GLU A 159 -8.54 -4.91 1.21
CA GLU A 159 -8.23 -4.65 2.63
C GLU A 159 -6.72 -4.66 2.87
N GLU A 160 -6.02 -5.65 2.33
CA GLU A 160 -4.55 -5.72 2.43
C GLU A 160 -3.87 -4.57 1.65
N ALA A 161 -4.41 -4.18 0.48
CA ALA A 161 -3.95 -3.01 -0.27
C ALA A 161 -4.03 -1.72 0.55
N ARG A 162 -5.11 -1.52 1.34
CA ARG A 162 -5.22 -0.37 2.24
C ARG A 162 -4.14 -0.40 3.34
N ARG A 163 -3.87 -1.57 3.92
CA ARG A 163 -2.81 -1.73 4.93
C ARG A 163 -1.43 -1.42 4.34
N ALA A 164 -1.14 -1.90 3.13
CA ALA A 164 0.08 -1.59 2.40
C ALA A 164 0.21 -0.09 2.11
N ALA A 165 -0.87 0.56 1.69
CA ALA A 165 -0.91 2.02 1.49
C ALA A 165 -0.67 2.78 2.79
N GLN A 166 -1.24 2.35 3.92
CA GLN A 166 -1.01 2.95 5.23
C GLN A 166 0.46 2.81 5.66
N THR A 167 1.06 1.62 5.56
CA THR A 167 2.48 1.38 5.84
C THR A 167 3.37 2.31 5.00
N SER A 168 3.09 2.40 3.71
CA SER A 168 3.84 3.27 2.79
C SER A 168 3.67 4.76 3.13
N LEU A 169 2.48 5.20 3.49
CA LEU A 169 2.21 6.58 3.90
C LEU A 169 2.96 6.94 5.19
N VAL A 170 2.91 6.08 6.22
CA VAL A 170 3.62 6.29 7.48
C VAL A 170 5.12 6.42 7.24
N ALA A 171 5.71 5.52 6.43
CA ALA A 171 7.12 5.58 6.07
C ALA A 171 7.46 6.85 5.24
N ALA A 172 6.62 7.23 4.29
CA ALA A 172 6.83 8.43 3.46
C ALA A 172 6.76 9.72 4.29
N VAL A 173 5.80 9.84 5.21
CA VAL A 173 5.70 11.00 6.13
C VAL A 173 6.91 11.08 7.05
N ALA A 174 7.36 9.95 7.60
CA ALA A 174 8.55 9.90 8.44
C ALA A 174 9.81 10.30 7.65
N SER A 175 9.98 9.76 6.46
CA SER A 175 11.10 10.10 5.57
C SER A 175 11.08 11.58 5.20
N GLY A 176 9.92 12.14 4.82
CA GLY A 176 9.75 13.56 4.51
C GLY A 176 10.07 14.45 5.71
N TRP A 177 9.67 14.06 6.91
CA TRP A 177 9.99 14.80 8.15
C TRP A 177 11.49 14.85 8.42
N TYR A 178 12.19 13.70 8.38
CA TYR A 178 13.64 13.69 8.61
C TYR A 178 14.41 14.39 7.49
N THR A 179 13.93 14.35 6.25
CA THR A 179 14.49 15.14 5.14
C THR A 179 14.36 16.64 5.43
N LEU A 180 13.20 17.10 5.87
CA LEU A 180 12.98 18.50 6.22
C LEU A 180 13.86 18.96 7.41
N LEU A 181 14.10 18.09 8.41
CA LEU A 181 15.05 18.37 9.49
C LEU A 181 16.50 18.44 8.99
N ALA A 182 16.87 17.61 8.01
CA ALA A 182 18.18 17.68 7.38
C ALA A 182 18.35 19.00 6.61
N ASP A 183 17.33 19.44 5.88
CA ASP A 183 17.33 20.70 5.17
C ASP A 183 17.48 21.89 6.09
N GLU A 184 16.81 21.92 7.24
CA GLU A 184 17.01 23.00 8.24
C GLU A 184 18.44 23.03 8.76
N GLN A 185 19.05 21.88 8.98
CA GLN A 185 20.46 21.81 9.39
C GLN A 185 21.39 22.28 8.28
N LEU A 186 21.17 21.88 7.03
CA LEU A 186 21.94 22.33 5.87
C LEU A 186 21.78 23.84 5.60
N LEU A 187 20.58 24.36 5.79
CA LEU A 187 20.30 25.79 5.72
C LEU A 187 21.09 26.58 6.78
N LYS A 188 21.09 26.07 8.01
CA LYS A 188 21.86 26.68 9.09
C LYS A 188 23.35 26.68 8.78
N ILE A 189 23.93 25.56 8.39
CA ILE A 189 25.33 25.43 7.98
C ILE A 189 25.67 26.43 6.85
N SER A 190 24.77 26.54 5.84
CA SER A 190 24.98 27.45 4.70
C SER A 190 24.91 28.91 5.09
N ARG A 191 24.00 29.31 6.01
CA ARG A 191 23.91 30.67 6.55
C ARG A 191 25.14 31.03 7.36
N ASP A 192 25.55 30.16 8.30
CA ASP A 192 26.70 30.37 9.16
C ASP A 192 28.00 30.48 8.31
N THR A 193 28.13 29.62 7.27
CA THR A 193 29.24 29.69 6.33
C THR A 193 29.23 30.97 5.51
N LEU A 194 28.09 31.40 4.98
CA LEU A 194 27.99 32.66 4.22
C LEU A 194 28.37 33.83 5.09
N GLN A 195 27.88 33.93 6.34
CA GLN A 195 28.25 34.97 7.28
C GLN A 195 29.76 35.03 7.51
N THR A 196 30.39 33.89 7.82
CA THR A 196 31.85 33.82 8.03
C THR A 196 32.61 34.27 6.79
N ARG A 197 32.15 33.94 5.58
CA ARG A 197 32.78 34.38 4.33
C ARG A 197 32.59 35.85 4.03
N GLU A 198 31.43 36.42 4.38
CA GLU A 198 31.18 37.88 4.26
C GLU A 198 32.05 38.71 5.24
N GLU A 199 32.36 38.15 6.40
CA GLU A 199 33.33 38.76 7.32
C GLU A 199 34.76 38.64 6.79
N SER A 200 35.15 37.49 6.26
CA SER A 200 36.47 37.25 5.65
C SER A 200 36.73 38.14 4.43
N ILE A 201 35.75 38.31 3.52
CA ILE A 201 35.93 39.18 2.36
C ILE A 201 36.10 40.64 2.77
N LYS A 202 35.41 41.13 3.79
CA LYS A 202 35.58 42.50 4.29
C LYS A 202 37.02 42.73 4.79
N LEU A 203 37.56 41.76 5.54
CA LEU A 203 38.94 41.83 6.02
C LEU A 203 39.95 41.72 4.90
N THR A 204 39.76 40.80 3.95
CA THR A 204 40.66 40.60 2.82
C THR A 204 40.65 41.83 1.88
N LYS A 205 39.48 42.46 1.70
CA LYS A 205 39.37 43.71 0.96
C LYS A 205 40.15 44.83 1.61
N LEU A 206 40.05 45.02 2.94
CA LEU A 206 40.81 46.03 3.69
C LEU A 206 42.32 45.82 3.50
N ARG A 207 42.78 44.57 3.61
CA ARG A 207 44.18 44.19 3.42
C ARG A 207 44.66 44.44 1.97
N PHE A 208 43.82 44.21 0.99
CA PHE A 208 44.12 44.51 -0.42
C PHE A 208 44.22 46.04 -0.62
N ASP A 209 43.25 46.79 -0.15
CA ASP A 209 43.21 48.27 -0.26
C ASP A 209 44.43 48.93 0.40
N THR A 210 44.99 48.31 1.43
CA THR A 210 46.22 48.76 2.12
C THR A 210 47.49 48.14 1.58
N GLY A 211 47.43 47.33 0.50
CA GLY A 211 48.60 46.75 -0.13
C GLY A 211 49.23 45.56 0.60
N VAL A 212 48.56 45.02 1.64
CA VAL A 212 49.05 43.88 2.46
C VAL A 212 48.63 42.51 1.86
N ALA A 213 47.53 42.46 1.12
CA ALA A 213 47.05 41.25 0.43
C ALA A 213 47.11 41.42 -1.09
N SER A 214 47.24 40.32 -1.81
CA SER A 214 47.23 40.30 -3.29
C SER A 214 45.80 40.42 -3.84
N GLU A 215 45.67 40.90 -5.09
CA GLU A 215 44.38 40.88 -5.81
C GLU A 215 43.87 39.42 -5.96
N LEU A 216 44.76 38.45 -6.10
CA LEU A 216 44.43 37.03 -6.17
C LEU A 216 43.66 36.58 -4.91
N ASP A 217 44.16 36.93 -3.71
CA ASP A 217 43.52 36.55 -2.42
C ASP A 217 42.13 37.19 -2.33
N TYR A 218 41.99 38.48 -2.73
CA TYR A 218 40.68 39.12 -2.74
C TYR A 218 39.70 38.48 -3.73
N ARG A 219 40.14 38.15 -4.96
CA ARG A 219 39.28 37.47 -5.93
C ARG A 219 38.89 36.06 -5.49
N GLN A 220 39.75 35.34 -4.81
CA GLN A 220 39.44 34.02 -4.20
C GLN A 220 38.38 34.20 -3.12
N ALA A 221 38.50 35.18 -2.23
CA ALA A 221 37.50 35.44 -1.19
C ALA A 221 36.13 35.81 -1.80
N VAL A 222 36.10 36.64 -2.88
CA VAL A 222 34.86 36.96 -3.63
C VAL A 222 34.23 35.67 -4.17
N SER A 223 35.01 34.84 -4.88
CA SER A 223 34.53 33.60 -5.51
C SER A 223 33.89 32.66 -4.48
N LEU A 224 34.52 32.49 -3.31
CA LEU A 224 33.99 31.60 -2.26
C LEU A 224 32.75 32.18 -1.60
N THR A 225 32.63 33.48 -1.42
CA THR A 225 31.44 34.12 -0.86
C THR A 225 30.27 33.98 -1.83
N GLU A 226 30.46 34.17 -3.12
CA GLU A 226 29.39 33.99 -4.10
C GLU A 226 28.99 32.50 -4.24
N ALA A 227 29.94 31.56 -4.13
CA ALA A 227 29.64 30.13 -4.08
C ALA A 227 28.78 29.77 -2.86
N ALA A 228 29.10 30.32 -1.66
CA ALA A 228 28.29 30.10 -0.47
C ALA A 228 26.87 30.70 -0.61
N ARG A 229 26.75 31.89 -1.25
CA ARG A 229 25.45 32.51 -1.53
C ARG A 229 24.61 31.68 -2.50
N ALA A 230 25.22 31.12 -3.54
CA ALA A 230 24.57 30.22 -4.48
C ALA A 230 24.08 28.92 -3.77
N THR A 231 24.92 28.34 -2.89
CA THR A 231 24.57 27.15 -2.09
C THR A 231 23.39 27.45 -1.14
N LEU A 232 23.41 28.60 -0.46
CA LEU A 232 22.28 29.00 0.41
C LEU A 232 20.96 29.07 -0.37
N ALA A 233 20.97 29.72 -1.54
CA ALA A 233 19.78 29.80 -2.39
C ALA A 233 19.30 28.41 -2.87
N GLN A 234 20.24 27.51 -3.16
CA GLN A 234 19.90 26.10 -3.48
C GLN A 234 19.23 25.39 -2.30
N GLN A 235 19.77 25.52 -1.09
CA GLN A 235 19.20 24.87 0.10
C GLN A 235 17.82 25.46 0.47
N GLN A 236 17.63 26.76 0.31
CA GLN A 236 16.32 27.41 0.50
C GLN A 236 15.27 26.82 -0.45
N ARG A 237 15.64 26.64 -1.72
CA ARG A 237 14.75 26.01 -2.70
C ARG A 237 14.45 24.57 -2.36
N GLN A 238 15.46 23.77 -2.00
CA GLN A 238 15.28 22.34 -1.67
C GLN A 238 14.33 22.17 -0.48
N ARG A 239 14.58 22.91 0.60
CA ARG A 239 13.71 22.92 1.78
C ARG A 239 12.24 23.23 1.43
N ALA A 240 12.00 24.23 0.55
CA ALA A 240 10.65 24.59 0.14
C ALA A 240 9.98 23.48 -0.69
N LEU A 241 10.74 22.79 -1.54
CA LEU A 241 10.22 21.64 -2.31
C LEU A 241 9.85 20.47 -1.40
N ASP A 242 10.70 20.15 -0.42
CA ASP A 242 10.47 19.05 0.50
C ASP A 242 9.33 19.35 1.49
N GLU A 243 9.17 20.61 1.90
CA GLU A 243 7.99 21.06 2.64
C GLU A 243 6.69 20.86 1.81
N ASN A 244 6.69 21.26 0.53
CA ASN A 244 5.54 21.07 -0.35
C ASN A 244 5.21 19.57 -0.56
N ALA A 245 6.23 18.72 -0.68
CA ALA A 245 6.04 17.28 -0.78
C ALA A 245 5.42 16.70 0.51
N LEU A 246 5.88 17.14 1.68
CA LEU A 246 5.31 16.73 2.94
C LEU A 246 3.86 17.21 3.10
N VAL A 247 3.54 18.45 2.71
CA VAL A 247 2.16 18.99 2.69
C VAL A 247 1.24 18.13 1.83
N LEU A 248 1.70 17.65 0.68
CA LEU A 248 0.92 16.73 -0.16
C LEU A 248 0.62 15.41 0.56
N LEU A 249 1.62 14.82 1.25
CA LEU A 249 1.42 13.59 2.02
C LEU A 249 0.45 13.78 3.18
N LEU A 250 0.49 14.94 3.85
CA LEU A 250 -0.43 15.29 4.95
C LEU A 250 -1.86 15.55 4.46
N GLY A 251 -2.05 15.93 3.19
CA GLY A 251 -3.33 16.35 2.63
C GLY A 251 -3.85 17.69 3.15
N GLN A 252 -3.03 18.41 3.92
CA GLN A 252 -3.26 19.76 4.43
C GLN A 252 -1.93 20.45 4.77
N SER A 253 -1.96 21.76 5.08
CA SER A 253 -0.77 22.50 5.50
C SER A 253 -0.17 21.94 6.79
N LEU A 254 1.14 22.17 6.97
CA LEU A 254 1.82 21.82 8.22
C LEU A 254 1.17 22.52 9.43
N PRO A 255 0.99 21.84 10.57
CA PRO A 255 0.55 22.47 11.81
C PRO A 255 1.48 23.62 12.21
N ALA A 256 0.89 24.72 12.69
CA ALA A 256 1.66 25.95 12.97
C ALA A 256 2.72 25.77 14.07
N ASP A 257 2.44 24.93 15.06
CA ASP A 257 3.36 24.55 16.15
C ASP A 257 4.57 23.75 15.64
N VAL A 258 4.34 22.82 14.70
CA VAL A 258 5.39 22.06 14.03
C VAL A 258 6.27 22.99 13.20
N LEU A 259 5.65 23.87 12.40
CA LEU A 259 6.38 24.85 11.58
C LEU A 259 7.22 25.81 12.43
N ALA A 260 6.67 26.32 13.55
CA ALA A 260 7.42 27.16 14.48
C ALA A 260 8.61 26.43 15.11
N SER A 261 8.45 25.14 15.40
CA SER A 261 9.52 24.32 15.99
C SER A 261 10.70 24.10 15.05
N LEU A 262 10.47 24.08 13.71
CA LEU A 262 11.54 23.94 12.71
C LEU A 262 12.53 25.11 12.77
N GLY A 263 12.03 26.35 12.91
CA GLY A 263 12.88 27.56 12.97
C GLY A 263 13.83 27.59 14.19
N SER A 264 13.53 26.89 15.25
CA SER A 264 14.35 26.75 16.46
C SER A 264 15.14 25.45 16.55
N SER A 265 14.92 24.51 15.63
CA SER A 265 15.55 23.19 15.62
C SER A 265 17.02 23.26 15.20
N GLN A 266 17.84 22.38 15.78
CA GLN A 266 19.20 22.12 15.29
C GLN A 266 19.21 21.02 14.18
N GLY A 267 18.06 20.70 13.63
CA GLY A 267 17.91 19.69 12.59
C GLY A 267 18.05 18.27 13.13
N LEU A 268 18.78 17.43 12.41
CA LEU A 268 19.00 16.02 12.77
C LEU A 268 19.84 15.82 14.04
N ARG A 269 20.52 16.88 14.54
CA ARG A 269 21.30 16.81 15.79
C ARG A 269 20.42 16.58 17.02
N ASP A 270 19.18 17.05 16.98
CA ASP A 270 18.21 16.92 18.07
C ASP A 270 17.44 15.59 18.02
N THR A 271 17.67 14.75 17.00
CA THR A 271 16.94 13.50 16.82
C THR A 271 17.65 12.32 17.50
N ALA A 272 16.89 11.60 18.32
CA ALA A 272 17.33 10.31 18.87
C ALA A 272 17.45 9.25 17.75
N ASP A 273 18.22 8.20 18.00
CA ASP A 273 18.24 7.02 17.13
C ASP A 273 16.89 6.31 17.22
N LEU A 274 16.43 5.81 16.06
CA LEU A 274 15.23 4.98 16.01
C LEU A 274 15.50 3.62 16.67
N PRO A 275 14.48 2.99 17.29
CA PRO A 275 14.61 1.67 17.89
C PRO A 275 15.10 0.63 16.88
N ALA A 276 15.99 -0.24 17.32
CA ALA A 276 16.41 -1.38 16.51
C ALA A 276 15.27 -2.40 16.39
N VAL A 277 15.04 -2.89 15.18
CA VAL A 277 14.05 -3.95 14.93
C VAL A 277 14.76 -5.23 14.50
N PRO A 278 14.34 -6.41 14.99
CA PRO A 278 14.91 -7.69 14.59
C PRO A 278 14.56 -7.98 13.12
N ALA A 279 15.50 -8.54 12.37
CA ALA A 279 15.28 -8.88 10.96
C ALA A 279 14.24 -10.00 10.75
N GLY A 280 14.04 -10.88 11.75
CA GLY A 280 13.15 -12.03 11.62
C GLY A 280 13.63 -13.06 10.61
N LEU A 281 12.73 -13.97 10.23
CA LEU A 281 12.96 -14.94 9.15
C LEU A 281 12.31 -14.46 7.84
N PRO A 282 12.89 -14.76 6.68
CA PRO A 282 12.24 -14.46 5.39
C PRO A 282 10.83 -15.01 5.24
N SER A 283 10.53 -16.16 5.85
CA SER A 283 9.19 -16.76 5.90
C SER A 283 8.15 -15.90 6.62
N ASP A 284 8.58 -15.07 7.58
CA ASP A 284 7.67 -14.21 8.34
C ASP A 284 7.06 -13.13 7.46
N LEU A 285 7.78 -12.68 6.41
CA LEU A 285 7.28 -11.71 5.44
C LEU A 285 5.99 -12.17 4.76
N LEU A 286 5.84 -13.48 4.52
CA LEU A 286 4.66 -14.06 3.85
C LEU A 286 3.37 -13.83 4.64
N THR A 287 3.46 -13.69 5.95
CA THR A 287 2.31 -13.50 6.84
C THR A 287 2.20 -12.09 7.39
N GLN A 288 3.30 -11.36 7.43
CA GLN A 288 3.37 -10.04 8.06
C GLN A 288 3.19 -8.89 7.08
N ARG A 289 3.62 -9.05 5.81
CA ARG A 289 3.54 -7.98 4.80
C ARG A 289 2.17 -7.93 4.11
N PRO A 290 1.49 -6.78 4.17
CA PRO A 290 0.18 -6.62 3.53
C PRO A 290 0.23 -6.71 2.00
N ASP A 291 1.29 -6.28 1.33
CA ASP A 291 1.45 -6.36 -0.13
C ASP A 291 1.59 -7.81 -0.63
N ILE A 292 2.30 -8.67 0.10
CA ILE A 292 2.37 -10.10 -0.20
C ILE A 292 1.00 -10.77 0.03
N ARG A 293 0.32 -10.43 1.12
CA ARG A 293 -1.03 -10.94 1.41
C ARG A 293 -2.05 -10.48 0.38
N GLN A 294 -1.93 -9.25 -0.11
CA GLN A 294 -2.74 -8.75 -1.22
C GLN A 294 -2.55 -9.61 -2.48
N ALA A 295 -1.30 -9.89 -2.86
CA ALA A 295 -0.98 -10.71 -4.03
C ALA A 295 -1.48 -12.17 -3.85
N GLU A 296 -1.41 -12.72 -2.62
CA GLU A 296 -1.96 -14.03 -2.32
C GLU A 296 -3.49 -14.06 -2.47
N GLN A 297 -4.22 -13.06 -1.98
CA GLN A 297 -5.67 -12.96 -2.15
C GLN A 297 -6.04 -12.81 -3.63
N GLN A 298 -5.25 -12.12 -4.42
CA GLN A 298 -5.44 -12.04 -5.88
C GLN A 298 -5.25 -13.41 -6.54
N LEU A 299 -4.27 -14.19 -6.11
CA LEU A 299 -4.06 -15.56 -6.59
C LEU A 299 -5.24 -16.48 -6.20
N ILE A 300 -5.76 -16.36 -4.99
CA ILE A 300 -6.96 -17.12 -4.56
C ILE A 300 -8.17 -16.75 -5.43
N SER A 301 -8.33 -15.48 -5.78
CA SER A 301 -9.41 -15.02 -6.67
C SER A 301 -9.32 -15.65 -8.06
N THR A 302 -8.13 -15.65 -8.67
CA THR A 302 -7.92 -16.26 -9.98
C THR A 302 -8.08 -17.78 -9.96
N ASN A 303 -7.65 -18.44 -8.86
CA ASN A 303 -7.89 -19.88 -8.68
C ASN A 303 -9.39 -20.22 -8.59
N ALA A 304 -10.18 -19.37 -7.92
CA ALA A 304 -11.63 -19.55 -7.84
C ALA A 304 -12.31 -19.38 -9.21
N ASN A 305 -11.83 -18.47 -10.06
CA ASN A 305 -12.34 -18.28 -11.42
C ASN A 305 -12.19 -19.53 -12.32
N ILE A 306 -11.18 -20.38 -12.07
CA ILE A 306 -11.06 -21.68 -12.75
C ILE A 306 -12.27 -22.56 -12.47
N GLY A 307 -12.80 -22.52 -11.23
CA GLY A 307 -14.01 -23.24 -10.86
C GLY A 307 -15.22 -22.81 -11.70
N ALA A 308 -15.41 -21.51 -11.87
CA ALA A 308 -16.47 -20.96 -12.72
C ALA A 308 -16.30 -21.35 -14.20
N ALA A 309 -15.06 -21.32 -14.72
CA ALA A 309 -14.76 -21.74 -16.10
C ALA A 309 -14.97 -23.24 -16.32
N ARG A 310 -14.68 -24.09 -15.33
CA ARG A 310 -14.99 -25.52 -15.37
C ARG A 310 -16.49 -25.79 -15.32
N ALA A 311 -17.23 -25.03 -14.51
CA ALA A 311 -18.69 -25.16 -14.41
C ALA A 311 -19.41 -24.87 -15.73
N ALA A 312 -18.81 -24.08 -16.62
CA ALA A 312 -19.38 -23.77 -17.94
C ALA A 312 -19.46 -24.97 -18.89
N PHE A 313 -18.80 -26.08 -18.62
CA PHE A 313 -18.92 -27.34 -19.36
C PHE A 313 -20.13 -28.19 -18.92
N PHE A 314 -20.76 -27.85 -17.81
CA PHE A 314 -21.92 -28.57 -17.28
C PHE A 314 -23.23 -27.86 -17.65
N PRO A 315 -24.38 -28.57 -17.52
CA PRO A 315 -25.68 -27.95 -17.82
C PRO A 315 -25.95 -26.74 -16.91
N ARG A 316 -26.30 -25.62 -17.49
CA ARG A 316 -26.83 -24.47 -16.76
C ARG A 316 -28.33 -24.72 -16.51
N ILE A 317 -28.69 -24.82 -15.25
CA ILE A 317 -30.06 -25.05 -14.80
C ILE A 317 -30.63 -23.75 -14.29
N THR A 318 -31.70 -23.26 -14.96
CA THR A 318 -32.36 -22.00 -14.58
C THR A 318 -33.83 -22.27 -14.25
N LEU A 319 -34.34 -21.47 -13.31
CA LEU A 319 -35.74 -21.50 -12.91
C LEU A 319 -36.39 -20.15 -13.24
N THR A 320 -37.43 -20.18 -14.06
CA THR A 320 -38.30 -19.07 -14.31
C THR A 320 -39.62 -19.30 -13.61
N GLY A 321 -40.10 -18.34 -12.85
CA GLY A 321 -41.36 -18.42 -12.12
C GLY A 321 -42.20 -17.18 -12.33
N GLN A 322 -43.49 -17.32 -12.40
CA GLN A 322 -44.43 -16.21 -12.45
C GLN A 322 -45.65 -16.54 -11.57
N PHE A 323 -46.09 -15.55 -10.80
CA PHE A 323 -47.32 -15.62 -10.01
C PHE A 323 -48.10 -14.33 -10.27
N GLY A 324 -49.35 -14.46 -10.73
CA GLY A 324 -50.18 -13.30 -11.06
C GLY A 324 -51.41 -13.64 -11.85
N THR A 325 -51.92 -12.67 -12.57
CA THR A 325 -53.13 -12.78 -13.41
C THR A 325 -52.76 -12.81 -14.88
N ALA A 326 -53.47 -13.64 -15.67
CA ALA A 326 -53.36 -13.71 -17.09
C ALA A 326 -54.72 -13.77 -17.76
N SER A 327 -54.92 -13.06 -18.88
CA SER A 327 -56.15 -13.06 -19.63
C SER A 327 -55.94 -12.72 -21.10
N ASN A 328 -56.79 -13.25 -22.00
CA ASN A 328 -56.79 -12.89 -23.43
C ASN A 328 -57.48 -11.55 -23.69
N GLU A 329 -58.22 -11.02 -22.69
CA GLU A 329 -58.89 -9.71 -22.76
C GLU A 329 -58.47 -8.86 -21.58
N LEU A 330 -58.27 -7.57 -21.80
CA LEU A 330 -57.90 -6.64 -20.76
C LEU A 330 -58.95 -6.55 -19.64
N SER A 331 -60.23 -6.64 -20.01
CA SER A 331 -61.37 -6.66 -19.11
C SER A 331 -61.45 -7.90 -18.20
N GLY A 332 -60.81 -8.96 -18.60
CA GLY A 332 -60.75 -10.25 -17.90
C GLY A 332 -59.60 -10.40 -16.94
N LEU A 333 -58.66 -9.46 -16.92
CA LEU A 333 -57.36 -9.59 -16.24
C LEU A 333 -57.48 -9.80 -14.74
N PHE A 334 -58.47 -9.22 -14.05
CA PHE A 334 -58.68 -9.36 -12.62
C PHE A 334 -59.97 -10.10 -12.24
N LYS A 335 -60.55 -10.84 -13.18
CA LYS A 335 -61.73 -11.65 -12.93
C LYS A 335 -61.38 -12.90 -12.11
N SER A 336 -62.41 -13.49 -11.47
CA SER A 336 -62.24 -14.79 -10.83
C SER A 336 -61.75 -15.82 -11.83
N GLY A 337 -60.68 -16.58 -11.45
CA GLY A 337 -60.06 -17.59 -12.29
C GLY A 337 -58.90 -17.11 -13.18
N SER A 338 -58.58 -15.79 -13.20
CA SER A 338 -57.39 -15.26 -13.93
C SER A 338 -56.08 -15.41 -13.17
N TRP A 339 -56.14 -15.73 -11.89
CA TRP A 339 -54.93 -15.93 -11.04
C TRP A 339 -54.33 -17.29 -11.23
N GLY A 340 -53.01 -17.34 -11.35
CA GLY A 340 -52.25 -18.58 -11.49
C GLY A 340 -50.78 -18.41 -11.22
N PHE A 341 -50.08 -19.51 -11.28
CA PHE A 341 -48.61 -19.54 -11.26
C PHE A 341 -48.06 -20.37 -12.39
N THR A 342 -46.91 -19.99 -12.87
CA THR A 342 -46.14 -20.76 -13.85
C THR A 342 -44.74 -21.01 -13.24
N LEU A 343 -44.26 -22.23 -13.35
CA LEU A 343 -42.91 -22.63 -12.95
C LEU A 343 -42.29 -23.36 -14.14
N ALA A 344 -41.22 -22.81 -14.70
CA ALA A 344 -40.55 -23.32 -15.90
C ALA A 344 -39.04 -23.54 -15.60
N PRO A 345 -38.65 -24.72 -15.11
CA PRO A 345 -37.25 -25.09 -15.07
C PRO A 345 -36.72 -25.32 -16.49
N SER A 346 -35.50 -24.87 -16.73
CA SER A 346 -34.79 -25.04 -18.01
C SER A 346 -33.36 -25.50 -17.74
N ALA A 347 -32.90 -26.47 -18.54
CA ALA A 347 -31.51 -26.93 -18.51
C ALA A 347 -30.90 -26.80 -19.90
N LEU A 348 -29.78 -26.11 -20.00
CA LEU A 348 -29.05 -25.92 -21.24
C LEU A 348 -27.62 -26.43 -21.11
N LEU A 349 -27.29 -27.49 -21.85
CA LEU A 349 -25.93 -28.03 -21.98
C LEU A 349 -25.34 -27.59 -23.34
N PRO A 350 -24.22 -26.85 -23.36
CA PRO A 350 -23.55 -26.53 -24.64
C PRO A 350 -22.85 -27.77 -25.17
N ILE A 351 -23.35 -28.30 -26.31
CA ILE A 351 -22.74 -29.46 -27.00
C ILE A 351 -21.66 -29.00 -27.98
N PHE A 352 -21.89 -27.88 -28.66
CA PHE A 352 -20.96 -27.28 -29.59
C PHE A 352 -20.95 -25.78 -29.46
N ASP A 353 -19.77 -25.21 -29.11
CA ASP A 353 -19.57 -23.78 -28.90
C ASP A 353 -18.32 -23.23 -29.63
N ALA A 354 -17.85 -23.97 -30.65
CA ALA A 354 -16.63 -23.66 -31.39
C ALA A 354 -15.37 -23.49 -30.53
N GLY A 355 -15.32 -24.19 -29.40
CA GLY A 355 -14.17 -24.19 -28.50
C GLY A 355 -14.12 -23.03 -27.47
N ARG A 356 -15.19 -22.23 -27.37
CA ARG A 356 -15.24 -21.08 -26.44
C ARG A 356 -14.99 -21.46 -24.98
N ASN A 357 -15.67 -22.50 -24.47
CA ASN A 357 -15.49 -22.91 -23.08
C ASN A 357 -14.08 -23.46 -22.83
N SER A 358 -13.50 -24.19 -23.79
CA SER A 358 -12.10 -24.66 -23.70
C SER A 358 -11.11 -23.49 -23.67
N ALA A 359 -11.32 -22.48 -24.53
CA ALA A 359 -10.49 -21.28 -24.55
C ALA A 359 -10.64 -20.45 -23.25
N ASN A 360 -11.87 -20.31 -22.72
CA ASN A 360 -12.11 -19.63 -21.45
C ASN A 360 -11.42 -20.35 -20.27
N LEU A 361 -11.48 -21.68 -20.23
CA LEU A 361 -10.78 -22.46 -19.21
C LEU A 361 -9.25 -22.34 -19.35
N ALA A 362 -8.73 -22.36 -20.58
CA ALA A 362 -7.32 -22.15 -20.83
C ALA A 362 -6.87 -20.75 -20.37
N ALA A 363 -7.63 -19.70 -20.69
CA ALA A 363 -7.39 -18.33 -20.24
C ALA A 363 -7.39 -18.23 -18.71
N ALA A 364 -8.38 -18.81 -18.02
CA ALA A 364 -8.45 -18.80 -16.56
C ALA A 364 -7.25 -19.52 -15.90
N LYS A 365 -6.75 -20.61 -16.50
CA LYS A 365 -5.54 -21.29 -16.03
C LYS A 365 -4.29 -20.43 -16.22
N VAL A 366 -4.13 -19.81 -17.39
CA VAL A 366 -3.00 -18.90 -17.65
C VAL A 366 -3.05 -17.68 -16.71
N GLU A 367 -4.22 -17.12 -16.42
CA GLU A 367 -4.39 -16.02 -15.49
C GLU A 367 -3.93 -16.41 -14.06
N ARG A 368 -4.19 -17.65 -13.62
CA ARG A 368 -3.63 -18.16 -12.36
C ARG A 368 -2.11 -18.24 -12.40
N GLU A 369 -1.49 -18.71 -13.50
CA GLU A 369 -0.03 -18.75 -13.63
C GLU A 369 0.58 -17.33 -13.61
N VAL A 370 -0.09 -16.35 -14.22
CA VAL A 370 0.29 -14.92 -14.11
C VAL A 370 0.21 -14.44 -12.66
N ALA A 371 -0.85 -14.79 -11.93
CA ALA A 371 -1.00 -14.42 -10.53
C ALA A 371 0.05 -15.11 -9.63
N ILE A 372 0.44 -16.36 -9.92
CA ILE A 372 1.57 -17.04 -9.24
C ILE A 372 2.85 -16.24 -9.44
N ALA A 373 3.19 -15.90 -10.69
CA ALA A 373 4.41 -15.14 -10.98
C ALA A 373 4.41 -13.75 -10.31
N GLN A 374 3.26 -13.10 -10.20
CA GLN A 374 3.10 -11.83 -9.49
C GLN A 374 3.28 -11.99 -7.97
N TYR A 375 2.74 -13.05 -7.38
CA TYR A 375 2.91 -13.39 -5.98
C TYR A 375 4.39 -13.68 -5.67
N GLU A 376 5.07 -14.50 -6.46
CA GLU A 376 6.50 -14.78 -6.34
C GLU A 376 7.35 -13.53 -6.47
N LYS A 377 7.03 -12.64 -7.42
CA LYS A 377 7.70 -11.35 -7.60
C LYS A 377 7.53 -10.45 -6.37
N SER A 378 6.36 -10.43 -5.74
CA SER A 378 6.15 -9.64 -4.51
C SER A 378 7.03 -10.15 -3.36
N ILE A 379 7.19 -11.48 -3.21
CA ILE A 379 8.09 -12.09 -2.24
C ILE A 379 9.55 -11.74 -2.52
N GLN A 380 9.99 -11.85 -3.78
CA GLN A 380 11.37 -11.50 -4.17
C GLN A 380 11.67 -10.01 -3.93
N SER A 381 10.72 -9.12 -4.23
CA SER A 381 10.86 -7.69 -3.96
C SER A 381 10.98 -7.40 -2.48
N ALA A 382 10.14 -8.02 -1.66
CA ALA A 382 10.17 -7.88 -0.21
C ALA A 382 11.50 -8.40 0.38
N PHE A 383 11.94 -9.56 -0.06
CA PHE A 383 13.24 -10.14 0.37
C PHE A 383 14.41 -9.22 0.02
N ARG A 384 14.42 -8.66 -1.21
CA ARG A 384 15.43 -7.70 -1.64
C ARG A 384 15.41 -6.43 -0.78
N GLU A 385 14.24 -5.83 -0.53
CA GLU A 385 14.11 -4.62 0.29
C GLU A 385 14.68 -4.81 1.69
N VAL A 386 14.39 -5.94 2.34
CA VAL A 386 14.97 -6.27 3.66
C VAL A 386 16.47 -6.48 3.56
N SER A 387 16.95 -7.22 2.55
CA SER A 387 18.37 -7.47 2.36
C SER A 387 19.16 -6.17 2.13
N ASP A 388 18.66 -5.30 1.23
CA ASP A 388 19.26 -4.00 0.93
C ASP A 388 19.34 -3.11 2.18
N ALA A 389 18.28 -3.10 3.01
CA ALA A 389 18.24 -2.33 4.24
C ALA A 389 19.23 -2.87 5.31
N LEU A 390 19.34 -4.20 5.46
CA LEU A 390 20.28 -4.83 6.39
C LEU A 390 21.73 -4.62 5.96
N ASP A 391 22.04 -4.75 4.68
CA ASP A 391 23.37 -4.50 4.12
C ASP A 391 23.79 -3.04 4.30
N SER A 392 22.85 -2.12 4.12
CA SER A 392 23.07 -0.68 4.31
C SER A 392 23.27 -0.32 5.79
N GLN A 393 22.58 -0.99 6.71
CA GLN A 393 22.64 -0.65 8.15
C GLN A 393 24.06 -0.73 8.72
N GLY A 394 24.79 -1.81 8.43
CA GLY A 394 26.17 -2.00 8.90
C GLY A 394 27.13 -0.98 8.29
N THR A 395 27.06 -0.83 6.96
CA THR A 395 27.97 0.06 6.22
C THR A 395 27.74 1.54 6.53
N LEU A 396 26.49 1.97 6.71
CA LEU A 396 26.16 3.35 7.13
C LEU A 396 26.65 3.65 8.54
N ARG A 397 26.56 2.69 9.46
CA ARG A 397 27.11 2.85 10.81
C ARG A 397 28.62 3.10 10.79
N ASP A 398 29.36 2.29 10.02
CA ASP A 398 30.80 2.43 9.89
C ASP A 398 31.18 3.76 9.21
N GLN A 399 30.42 4.16 8.17
CA GLN A 399 30.60 5.42 7.47
C GLN A 399 30.38 6.62 8.40
N ILE A 400 29.34 6.62 9.22
CA ILE A 400 29.06 7.70 10.18
C ILE A 400 30.17 7.82 11.22
N MET A 401 30.68 6.71 11.74
CA MET A 401 31.80 6.73 12.70
C MET A 401 33.04 7.35 12.06
N ALA A 402 33.41 6.96 10.85
CA ALA A 402 34.56 7.51 10.13
C ALA A 402 34.39 9.00 9.82
N GLN A 403 33.20 9.41 9.35
CA GLN A 403 32.91 10.83 9.04
C GLN A 403 32.90 11.71 10.28
N ARG A 404 32.40 11.22 11.43
CA ARG A 404 32.46 11.97 12.70
C ARG A 404 33.90 12.22 13.14
N ALA A 405 34.77 11.19 13.07
CA ALA A 405 36.18 11.35 13.39
C ALA A 405 36.89 12.32 12.40
N GLN A 406 36.54 12.26 11.11
CA GLN A 406 37.04 13.19 10.11
C GLN A 406 36.56 14.62 10.39
N LEU A 407 35.28 14.83 10.77
CA LEU A 407 34.71 16.13 11.08
C LEU A 407 35.43 16.78 12.27
N GLU A 408 35.70 16.02 13.33
CA GLU A 408 36.46 16.48 14.50
C GLU A 408 37.89 16.90 14.09
N ALA A 409 38.56 16.11 13.27
CA ALA A 409 39.91 16.43 12.79
C ALA A 409 39.92 17.71 11.93
N GLU A 410 38.93 17.88 11.03
CA GLU A 410 38.84 19.09 10.15
C GLU A 410 38.44 20.35 10.95
N GLN A 411 37.62 20.22 11.97
CA GLN A 411 37.35 21.36 12.91
C GLN A 411 38.62 21.81 13.62
N ALA A 412 39.43 20.86 14.13
CA ALA A 412 40.70 21.18 14.70
C ALA A 412 41.69 21.80 13.69
N ARG A 413 41.71 21.24 12.44
CA ARG A 413 42.53 21.76 11.33
C ARG A 413 42.15 23.21 11.00
N LEU A 414 40.86 23.53 10.88
CA LEU A 414 40.42 24.88 10.61
C LEU A 414 40.88 25.85 11.68
N LYS A 415 40.70 25.50 12.99
CA LYS A 415 41.16 26.33 14.11
C LYS A 415 42.67 26.59 14.07
N LEU A 416 43.46 25.56 13.77
CA LEU A 416 44.93 25.72 13.67
C LEU A 416 45.35 26.51 12.44
N SER A 417 44.68 26.36 11.29
CA SER A 417 44.93 27.11 10.06
C SER A 417 44.63 28.59 10.22
N ASP A 418 43.53 28.92 10.94
CA ASP A 418 43.15 30.28 11.23
C ASP A 418 44.18 30.95 12.16
N LEU A 419 44.64 30.27 13.23
CA LEU A 419 45.70 30.77 14.11
C LEU A 419 47.02 31.00 13.38
N ARG A 420 47.42 30.12 12.48
CA ARG A 420 48.65 30.25 11.68
C ARG A 420 48.55 31.40 10.70
N TYR A 421 47.43 31.56 10.02
CA TYR A 421 47.20 32.65 9.09
C TYR A 421 47.14 33.99 9.81
N SER A 422 46.43 34.10 10.92
CA SER A 422 46.36 35.34 11.71
C SER A 422 47.70 35.80 12.25
N ASN A 423 48.61 34.85 12.55
CA ASN A 423 50.01 35.16 12.98
C ASN A 423 51.00 35.28 11.79
N GLY A 424 50.55 35.25 10.56
CA GLY A 424 51.40 35.42 9.39
C GLY A 424 52.32 34.24 9.05
N VAL A 425 52.07 33.03 9.64
CA VAL A 425 52.90 31.83 9.48
C VAL A 425 52.40 30.91 8.34
N ALA A 426 51.15 31.08 7.86
CA ALA A 426 50.56 30.29 6.79
C ALA A 426 49.95 31.20 5.73
N SER A 427 49.78 30.64 4.54
CA SER A 427 49.13 31.33 3.43
C SER A 427 47.60 31.44 3.63
N TYR A 428 46.96 32.42 2.97
CA TYR A 428 45.50 32.50 2.91
C TYR A 428 44.88 31.29 2.27
N LEU A 429 45.56 30.67 1.31
CA LEU A 429 45.14 29.45 0.62
C LEU A 429 44.96 28.29 1.58
N ASP A 430 45.84 28.10 2.58
CA ASP A 430 45.74 27.01 3.58
C ASP A 430 44.47 27.16 4.44
N LEU A 431 44.13 28.40 4.81
CA LEU A 431 42.90 28.72 5.53
C LEU A 431 41.65 28.46 4.69
N LEU A 432 41.67 28.92 3.43
CA LEU A 432 40.57 28.71 2.51
C LEU A 432 40.30 27.23 2.23
N ASP A 433 41.34 26.43 2.10
CA ASP A 433 41.24 24.99 1.89
C ASP A 433 40.61 24.31 3.12
N ALA A 434 41.06 24.63 4.32
CA ALA A 434 40.46 24.12 5.56
C ALA A 434 38.97 24.49 5.67
N GLN A 435 38.60 25.75 5.35
CA GLN A 435 37.20 26.20 5.34
C GLN A 435 36.33 25.48 4.31
N ARG A 436 36.84 25.24 3.10
CA ARG A 436 36.10 24.51 2.07
C ARG A 436 35.88 23.08 2.43
N THR A 437 36.93 22.41 2.92
CA THR A 437 36.87 20.99 3.33
C THR A 437 35.90 20.79 4.46
N LEU A 438 35.95 21.64 5.49
CA LEU A 438 35.02 21.55 6.61
C LEU A 438 33.57 21.74 6.17
N PHE A 439 33.28 22.76 5.35
CA PHE A 439 31.92 23.00 4.86
C PHE A 439 31.35 21.80 4.06
N ALA A 440 32.15 21.24 3.14
CA ALA A 440 31.76 20.05 2.39
C ALA A 440 31.51 18.85 3.31
N LEU A 441 32.35 18.68 4.33
CA LEU A 441 32.25 17.59 5.28
C LEU A 441 31.04 17.71 6.23
N GLU A 442 30.74 18.92 6.69
CA GLU A 442 29.53 19.18 7.47
C GLU A 442 28.27 18.81 6.69
N GLN A 443 28.17 19.19 5.41
CA GLN A 443 27.05 18.83 4.54
C GLN A 443 26.96 17.30 4.33
N SER A 444 28.10 16.65 4.04
CA SER A 444 28.12 15.20 3.83
C SER A 444 27.75 14.41 5.10
N THR A 445 28.13 14.91 6.27
CA THR A 445 27.77 14.29 7.56
C THR A 445 26.26 14.35 7.81
N VAL A 446 25.60 15.46 7.46
CA VAL A 446 24.12 15.56 7.51
C VAL A 446 23.49 14.56 6.55
N SER A 447 24.00 14.48 5.34
CA SER A 447 23.46 13.57 4.30
C SER A 447 23.56 12.10 4.71
N VAL A 448 24.68 11.68 5.28
CA VAL A 448 24.87 10.28 5.73
C VAL A 448 24.03 9.99 6.97
N ARG A 449 23.87 10.95 7.90
CA ARG A 449 22.95 10.77 9.02
C ARG A 449 21.50 10.63 8.55
N LEU A 450 21.07 11.42 7.58
CA LEU A 450 19.77 11.28 6.95
C LEU A 450 19.62 9.88 6.31
N ALA A 451 20.60 9.45 5.53
CA ALA A 451 20.59 8.13 4.89
C ALA A 451 20.44 6.99 5.93
N GLN A 452 21.08 7.10 7.09
CA GLN A 452 20.92 6.13 8.18
C GLN A 452 19.48 6.09 8.71
N LEU A 453 18.87 7.25 8.96
CA LEU A 453 17.48 7.31 9.46
C LEU A 453 16.49 6.79 8.41
N LEU A 454 16.68 7.15 7.15
CA LEU A 454 15.85 6.65 6.05
C LEU A 454 15.97 5.13 5.89
N ASN A 455 17.18 4.58 6.04
CA ASN A 455 17.40 3.14 5.99
C ASN A 455 16.70 2.40 7.15
N GLN A 456 16.68 2.97 8.35
CA GLN A 456 15.95 2.41 9.49
C GLN A 456 14.43 2.41 9.27
N ILE A 457 13.88 3.48 8.66
CA ILE A 457 12.47 3.59 8.29
C ILE A 457 12.13 2.54 7.22
N GLU A 458 12.98 2.41 6.20
CA GLU A 458 12.77 1.43 5.13
C GLU A 458 12.84 0.00 5.66
N LEU A 459 13.77 -0.31 6.56
CA LEU A 459 13.83 -1.62 7.22
C LEU A 459 12.54 -1.91 8.01
N TYR A 460 12.05 -0.95 8.80
CA TYR A 460 10.81 -1.09 9.55
C TYR A 460 9.61 -1.36 8.63
N LYS A 461 9.47 -0.59 7.54
CA LYS A 461 8.46 -0.79 6.50
C LYS A 461 8.62 -2.15 5.80
N ALA A 462 9.84 -2.50 5.37
CA ALA A 462 10.13 -3.74 4.64
C ALA A 462 9.83 -5.00 5.46
N LEU A 463 9.94 -4.91 6.79
CA LEU A 463 9.56 -5.96 7.74
C LEU A 463 8.04 -5.97 8.07
N GLY A 464 7.24 -5.13 7.40
CA GLY A 464 5.78 -5.10 7.56
C GLY A 464 5.29 -4.22 8.72
N GLY A 465 6.12 -3.31 9.26
CA GLY A 465 5.71 -2.33 10.27
C GLY A 465 4.88 -1.18 9.68
N GLY A 466 4.23 -0.40 10.55
CA GLY A 466 3.56 0.86 10.17
C GLY A 466 2.04 0.81 10.01
N TRP A 467 1.42 -0.36 9.92
CA TRP A 467 -0.05 -0.48 9.85
C TRP A 467 -0.70 -0.77 11.22
N THR A 468 0.09 -1.18 12.22
CA THR A 468 -0.38 -1.46 13.58
C THR A 468 -0.44 -0.16 14.38
N ASP A 469 -1.55 0.03 15.12
CA ASP A 469 -1.80 1.15 16.01
C ASP A 469 -1.96 0.65 17.46
N ARG A 470 -1.58 1.44 18.46
CA ARG A 470 -1.78 1.13 19.89
C ARG A 470 -3.23 0.84 20.24
N THR A 471 -4.18 1.54 19.62
CA THR A 471 -5.61 1.33 19.83
C THR A 471 -6.09 -0.03 19.32
N ALA A 472 -5.57 -0.48 18.17
CA ALA A 472 -5.88 -1.79 17.60
C ALA A 472 -5.28 -2.92 18.45
N THR A 473 -4.07 -2.72 18.98
CA THR A 473 -3.40 -3.70 19.85
C THR A 473 -4.12 -3.87 21.19
N ALA A 474 -4.63 -2.77 21.77
CA ALA A 474 -5.42 -2.81 23.01
C ALA A 474 -6.77 -3.52 22.83
N ALA A 475 -7.43 -3.33 21.69
CA ALA A 475 -8.71 -3.99 21.36
C ALA A 475 -8.54 -5.51 21.15
N ALA A 476 -7.41 -5.95 20.58
CA ALA A 476 -7.10 -7.38 20.40
C ALA A 476 -6.72 -8.10 21.71
N ALA A 477 -6.24 -7.34 22.71
CA ALA A 477 -5.87 -7.87 24.02
C ALA A 477 -7.05 -7.99 25.01
N THR A 478 -8.23 -7.45 24.66
CA THR A 478 -9.43 -7.57 25.50
C THR A 478 -10.08 -8.95 25.25
N PRO A 479 -10.09 -9.89 26.20
CA PRO A 479 -10.73 -11.19 26.00
C PRO A 479 -12.22 -10.99 25.74
N ALA A 480 -12.76 -11.74 24.76
CA ALA A 480 -14.18 -11.74 24.46
C ALA A 480 -14.98 -12.08 25.74
N PRO A 481 -16.11 -11.40 26.02
CA PRO A 481 -16.93 -11.72 27.18
C PRO A 481 -17.38 -13.17 27.09
N THR A 482 -17.07 -13.95 28.12
CA THR A 482 -17.51 -15.34 28.27
C THR A 482 -19.04 -15.35 28.21
N PRO A 483 -19.67 -16.16 27.35
CA PRO A 483 -21.13 -16.28 27.35
C PRO A 483 -21.61 -16.77 28.73
N ALA A 484 -22.48 -15.99 29.35
CA ALA A 484 -23.14 -16.36 30.59
C ALA A 484 -23.90 -17.68 30.37
N GLN A 485 -23.68 -18.66 31.27
CA GLN A 485 -24.35 -19.95 31.30
C GLN A 485 -25.82 -19.78 31.65
#